data_dc26c9c31bf10633771edc485558510b
#
_entry.id   dc26c9c31bf10633771edc485558510b
#
_cell.length_a   1.000
_cell.length_b   1.000
_cell.length_c   1.000
_cell.angle_alpha   90.00
_cell.angle_beta   90.00
_cell.angle_gamma   90.00
#
_symmetry.space_group_name_H-M   'P 1'
#
loop_
_entity.id
_entity.type
_entity.pdbx_description
1 polymer ?
#
loop_
_entity_poly.entity_id
_entity_poly.type
_entity_poly.pdbx_seq_one_letter_code
_entity_poly.pdbx_strand_id
1 'polypeptide(L)'
;LPIGSNLTVTFSEPVNVTSSWFTLDCSTSGAVATIFSGGPTTFALDPSVVLVHGETCTLTVLADQISDQDGNDPPDNMVFNFVVGFTAYDICADYTPLYAIQGSGLAAAIPCAASTKGVVAGDFEGTAAASGSHIQDLAGDGDPATSDGIFVFTGSTNLVSVGQVVRVTGFARERFNQTALNGTNSNSSA
;
A
#
# COMPACT_ATOMS: atom_id res chain seq x y z
N LEU A 1 -6.45 0.24 -5.49
CA LEU A 1 -6.18 -0.82 -4.51
C LEU A 1 -4.73 -1.25 -4.62
N PRO A 2 -3.93 -1.35 -3.53
CA PRO A 2 -2.59 -1.94 -3.57
C PRO A 2 -2.65 -3.41 -4.02
N ILE A 3 -1.69 -3.84 -4.85
CA ILE A 3 -1.71 -5.15 -5.55
C ILE A 3 -1.79 -6.40 -4.64
N GLY A 4 -1.36 -6.30 -3.40
CA GLY A 4 -1.40 -7.40 -2.41
C GLY A 4 -2.45 -7.20 -1.31
N SER A 5 -3.42 -6.31 -1.51
CA SER A 5 -4.42 -5.99 -0.49
C SER A 5 -5.70 -6.78 -0.70
N ASN A 6 -6.37 -7.10 0.42
CA ASN A 6 -7.72 -7.62 0.41
C ASN A 6 -8.73 -6.52 0.08
N LEU A 7 -9.87 -6.89 -0.50
CA LEU A 7 -11.03 -6.03 -0.62
C LEU A 7 -11.97 -6.26 0.57
N THR A 8 -12.76 -5.25 0.89
CA THR A 8 -13.79 -5.35 1.93
C THR A 8 -15.15 -5.00 1.33
N VAL A 9 -16.13 -5.86 1.57
CA VAL A 9 -17.53 -5.61 1.23
C VAL A 9 -18.31 -5.51 2.54
N THR A 10 -19.04 -4.41 2.70
CA THR A 10 -19.88 -4.18 3.87
C THR A 10 -21.31 -3.96 3.41
N PHE A 11 -22.23 -4.74 3.95
CA PHE A 11 -23.66 -4.60 3.76
C PHE A 11 -24.25 -3.71 4.85
N SER A 12 -25.38 -3.11 4.57
CA SER A 12 -26.13 -2.27 5.54
C SER A 12 -26.71 -3.09 6.69
N GLU A 13 -26.90 -4.38 6.47
CA GLU A 13 -27.51 -5.32 7.42
C GLU A 13 -26.84 -6.72 7.32
N PRO A 14 -27.14 -7.63 8.25
CA PRO A 14 -26.70 -9.02 8.19
C PRO A 14 -27.32 -9.77 7.01
N VAL A 15 -26.48 -10.43 6.21
CA VAL A 15 -26.89 -11.20 5.04
C VAL A 15 -26.37 -12.63 5.06
N ASN A 16 -27.09 -13.53 4.38
CA ASN A 16 -26.60 -14.84 4.00
C ASN A 16 -26.04 -14.77 2.58
N VAL A 17 -24.87 -15.35 2.36
CA VAL A 17 -24.21 -15.40 1.05
C VAL A 17 -23.95 -16.84 0.65
N THR A 18 -24.04 -17.15 -0.65
CA THR A 18 -23.60 -18.45 -1.20
C THR A 18 -22.09 -18.46 -1.36
N SER A 19 -21.52 -19.58 -1.81
CA SER A 19 -20.10 -19.66 -2.13
C SER A 19 -19.68 -18.85 -3.38
N SER A 20 -20.65 -18.41 -4.18
CA SER A 20 -20.44 -17.73 -5.48
C SER A 20 -21.09 -16.35 -5.54
N TRP A 21 -21.15 -15.66 -4.41
CA TRP A 21 -21.88 -14.41 -4.30
C TRP A 21 -21.19 -13.20 -4.95
N PHE A 22 -19.97 -13.36 -5.43
CA PHE A 22 -19.24 -12.30 -6.14
C PHE A 22 -18.34 -12.88 -7.23
N THR A 23 -17.92 -11.99 -8.17
CA THR A 23 -16.82 -12.22 -9.10
C THR A 23 -15.81 -11.09 -9.05
N LEU A 24 -14.54 -11.41 -9.31
CA LEU A 24 -13.47 -10.44 -9.48
C LEU A 24 -12.80 -10.69 -10.82
N ASP A 25 -12.94 -9.74 -11.74
CA ASP A 25 -12.40 -9.80 -13.09
C ASP A 25 -11.45 -8.64 -13.35
N CYS A 26 -10.24 -8.92 -13.81
CA CYS A 26 -9.20 -7.93 -14.05
C CYS A 26 -8.75 -7.95 -15.52
N SER A 27 -8.33 -6.79 -16.03
CA SER A 27 -7.99 -6.61 -17.44
C SER A 27 -6.77 -7.44 -17.90
N THR A 28 -5.86 -7.77 -17.00
CA THR A 28 -4.65 -8.54 -17.28
C THR A 28 -4.70 -9.92 -16.63
N SER A 29 -5.07 -9.99 -15.36
CA SER A 29 -5.14 -11.24 -14.60
C SER A 29 -6.36 -12.09 -14.96
N GLY A 30 -7.36 -11.53 -15.68
CA GLY A 30 -8.61 -12.23 -16.01
C GLY A 30 -9.48 -12.46 -14.78
N ALA A 31 -10.23 -13.56 -14.77
CA ALA A 31 -11.04 -13.95 -13.62
C ALA A 31 -10.12 -14.39 -12.46
N VAL A 32 -10.16 -13.65 -11.36
CA VAL A 32 -9.30 -13.86 -10.20
C VAL A 32 -10.04 -14.71 -9.16
N ALA A 33 -9.51 -15.91 -8.90
CA ALA A 33 -9.99 -16.72 -7.80
C ALA A 33 -9.76 -16.00 -6.48
N THR A 34 -10.80 -15.89 -5.67
CA THR A 34 -10.77 -15.08 -4.44
C THR A 34 -11.46 -15.86 -3.32
N ILE A 35 -10.81 -15.91 -2.18
CA ILE A 35 -11.37 -16.52 -0.95
C ILE A 35 -12.03 -15.42 -0.14
N PHE A 36 -13.17 -15.70 0.46
CA PHE A 36 -13.82 -14.77 1.37
C PHE A 36 -13.86 -15.29 2.81
N SER A 37 -13.89 -14.36 3.74
CA SER A 37 -14.01 -14.63 5.18
C SER A 37 -14.80 -13.51 5.87
N GLY A 38 -15.25 -13.77 7.09
CA GLY A 38 -16.06 -12.80 7.86
C GLY A 38 -17.56 -13.02 7.69
N GLY A 39 -18.35 -11.96 7.83
CA GLY A 39 -19.80 -11.94 7.82
C GLY A 39 -20.39 -11.76 9.23
N PRO A 40 -21.71 -11.61 9.37
CA PRO A 40 -22.70 -11.56 8.29
C PRO A 40 -22.83 -10.18 7.61
N THR A 41 -22.24 -9.14 8.18
CA THR A 41 -22.34 -7.77 7.64
C THR A 41 -21.10 -7.36 6.85
N THR A 42 -19.91 -7.76 7.27
CA THR A 42 -18.64 -7.37 6.63
C THR A 42 -17.85 -8.58 6.24
N PHE A 43 -17.43 -8.63 4.98
CA PHE A 43 -16.66 -9.71 4.39
C PHE A 43 -15.34 -9.17 3.86
N ALA A 44 -14.25 -9.90 4.12
CA ALA A 44 -12.96 -9.69 3.50
C ALA A 44 -12.80 -10.65 2.31
N LEU A 45 -12.37 -10.13 1.17
CA LEU A 45 -12.11 -10.87 -0.06
C LEU A 45 -10.60 -10.88 -0.31
N ASP A 46 -10.01 -12.06 -0.32
CA ASP A 46 -8.58 -12.29 -0.47
C ASP A 46 -8.28 -12.88 -1.85
N PRO A 47 -7.78 -12.07 -2.82
CA PRO A 47 -7.38 -12.55 -4.12
C PRO A 47 -6.26 -13.59 -4.01
N SER A 48 -6.40 -14.74 -4.68
CA SER A 48 -5.42 -15.84 -4.62
C SER A 48 -4.11 -15.55 -5.36
N VAL A 49 -4.04 -14.41 -6.05
CA VAL A 49 -2.85 -13.93 -6.77
C VAL A 49 -2.63 -12.46 -6.48
N VAL A 50 -1.38 -12.04 -6.52
CA VAL A 50 -1.03 -10.61 -6.50
C VAL A 50 -1.45 -10.00 -7.83
N LEU A 51 -2.24 -8.93 -7.78
CA LEU A 51 -2.75 -8.23 -8.95
C LEU A 51 -1.61 -7.55 -9.72
N VAL A 52 -1.81 -7.27 -11.01
CA VAL A 52 -0.79 -6.62 -11.84
C VAL A 52 -0.88 -5.11 -11.69
N HIS A 53 0.27 -4.46 -11.51
CA HIS A 53 0.31 -2.99 -11.43
C HIS A 53 -0.29 -2.34 -12.69
N GLY A 54 -1.19 -1.38 -12.48
CA GLY A 54 -1.86 -0.63 -13.55
C GLY A 54 -3.07 -1.33 -14.18
N GLU A 55 -3.37 -2.59 -13.81
CA GLU A 55 -4.57 -3.25 -14.32
C GLU A 55 -5.85 -2.68 -13.69
N THR A 56 -6.91 -2.68 -14.47
CA THR A 56 -8.24 -2.35 -13.98
C THR A 56 -9.00 -3.62 -13.65
N CYS A 57 -9.61 -3.65 -12.48
CA CYS A 57 -10.38 -4.77 -11.99
C CYS A 57 -11.83 -4.34 -11.72
N THR A 58 -12.75 -5.27 -11.87
CA THR A 58 -14.17 -5.10 -11.57
C THR A 58 -14.59 -6.16 -10.56
N LEU A 59 -15.07 -5.73 -9.41
CA LEU A 59 -15.76 -6.58 -8.44
C LEU A 59 -17.26 -6.45 -8.73
N THR A 60 -17.91 -7.61 -8.94
CA THR A 60 -19.35 -7.71 -9.07
C THR A 60 -19.91 -8.54 -7.93
N VAL A 61 -20.78 -7.93 -7.12
CA VAL A 61 -21.57 -8.62 -6.09
C VAL A 61 -22.90 -9.05 -6.71
N LEU A 62 -23.22 -10.32 -6.63
CA LEU A 62 -24.37 -10.93 -7.33
C LEU A 62 -25.58 -10.97 -6.42
N ALA A 63 -26.60 -10.17 -6.76
CA ALA A 63 -27.80 -10.01 -5.93
C ALA A 63 -28.57 -11.32 -5.70
N ASP A 64 -28.63 -12.20 -6.70
CA ASP A 64 -29.31 -13.49 -6.63
C ASP A 64 -28.61 -14.53 -5.73
N GLN A 65 -27.40 -14.20 -5.26
CA GLN A 65 -26.59 -15.05 -4.37
C GLN A 65 -26.58 -14.54 -2.92
N ILE A 66 -27.37 -13.51 -2.63
CA ILE A 66 -27.44 -12.85 -1.33
C ILE A 66 -28.90 -12.84 -0.88
N SER A 67 -29.13 -13.15 0.38
CA SER A 67 -30.43 -13.04 1.00
C SER A 67 -30.31 -12.39 2.38
N ASP A 68 -31.31 -11.61 2.69
CA ASP A 68 -31.53 -11.02 3.98
C ASP A 68 -31.66 -12.09 5.09
N GLN A 69 -31.32 -11.75 6.33
CA GLN A 69 -31.44 -12.64 7.48
C GLN A 69 -32.70 -12.36 8.31
N ASP A 70 -33.35 -11.22 8.20
CA ASP A 70 -34.48 -10.87 9.05
C ASP A 70 -35.84 -11.35 8.48
N GLY A 71 -35.95 -11.62 7.21
CA GLY A 71 -36.97 -12.45 6.56
C GLY A 71 -38.40 -11.92 6.58
N ASN A 72 -38.73 -10.83 7.26
CA ASN A 72 -40.12 -10.42 7.45
C ASN A 72 -40.39 -8.91 7.57
N ASP A 73 -39.40 -8.02 7.57
CA ASP A 73 -39.65 -6.61 7.82
C ASP A 73 -38.81 -5.66 6.98
N PRO A 74 -39.40 -5.07 6.03
CA PRO A 74 -39.91 -5.63 4.79
C PRO A 74 -38.80 -6.39 4.04
N PRO A 75 -39.07 -7.40 3.25
CA PRO A 75 -38.02 -8.11 2.51
C PRO A 75 -37.35 -7.14 1.56
N ASP A 76 -36.15 -6.68 1.93
CA ASP A 76 -35.34 -5.74 1.17
C ASP A 76 -34.08 -6.38 0.60
N ASN A 77 -34.18 -7.66 0.23
CA ASN A 77 -33.13 -8.37 -0.50
C ASN A 77 -32.53 -7.51 -1.61
N MET A 78 -31.24 -7.61 -1.75
CA MET A 78 -30.52 -6.97 -2.86
C MET A 78 -31.11 -7.42 -4.21
N VAL A 79 -31.65 -6.48 -4.98
CA VAL A 79 -32.34 -6.79 -6.27
C VAL A 79 -31.48 -6.52 -7.50
N PHE A 80 -30.38 -5.75 -7.37
CA PHE A 80 -29.48 -5.43 -8.47
C PHE A 80 -28.05 -5.78 -8.07
N ASN A 81 -27.27 -6.29 -9.02
CA ASN A 81 -25.85 -6.50 -8.81
C ASN A 81 -25.16 -5.18 -8.48
N PHE A 82 -24.27 -5.21 -7.49
CA PHE A 82 -23.39 -4.08 -7.21
C PHE A 82 -22.07 -4.29 -7.95
N VAL A 83 -21.68 -3.28 -8.71
CA VAL A 83 -20.47 -3.34 -9.53
C VAL A 83 -19.57 -2.17 -9.18
N VAL A 84 -18.32 -2.47 -8.85
CA VAL A 84 -17.30 -1.45 -8.58
C VAL A 84 -16.02 -1.76 -9.35
N GLY A 85 -15.52 -0.75 -10.07
CA GLY A 85 -14.23 -0.79 -10.75
C GLY A 85 -13.14 -0.14 -9.90
N PHE A 86 -11.94 -0.69 -9.95
CA PHE A 86 -10.74 -0.09 -9.33
C PHE A 86 -9.50 -0.37 -10.17
N THR A 87 -8.44 0.40 -9.95
CA THR A 87 -7.12 0.13 -10.53
C THR A 87 -6.22 -0.47 -9.45
N ALA A 88 -5.55 -1.56 -9.77
CA ALA A 88 -4.53 -2.16 -8.93
C ALA A 88 -3.22 -1.37 -9.09
N TYR A 89 -2.52 -1.07 -8.00
CA TYR A 89 -1.24 -0.37 -8.06
C TYR A 89 -0.22 -0.98 -7.11
N ASP A 90 1.01 -1.05 -7.59
CA ASP A 90 2.16 -1.38 -6.74
C ASP A 90 2.75 -0.09 -6.18
N ILE A 91 2.66 0.07 -4.87
CA ILE A 91 3.19 1.25 -4.17
C ILE A 91 4.70 1.41 -4.34
N CYS A 92 5.40 0.37 -4.80
CA CYS A 92 6.84 0.35 -5.00
C CYS A 92 7.27 0.46 -6.46
N ALA A 93 6.35 0.39 -7.43
CA ALA A 93 6.65 0.46 -8.86
C ALA A 93 6.97 1.89 -9.33
N ASP A 94 6.28 2.87 -8.77
CA ASP A 94 6.40 4.30 -9.09
C ASP A 94 7.17 5.08 -8.02
N TYR A 95 7.28 6.39 -8.23
CA TYR A 95 7.79 7.28 -7.18
C TYR A 95 6.88 7.25 -5.95
N THR A 96 7.45 6.83 -4.83
CA THR A 96 6.79 6.87 -3.53
C THR A 96 7.21 8.14 -2.81
N PRO A 97 6.28 9.03 -2.43
CA PRO A 97 6.60 10.21 -1.61
C PRO A 97 7.27 9.83 -0.29
N LEU A 98 8.15 10.68 0.22
CA LEU A 98 8.91 10.38 1.44
C LEU A 98 8.00 10.16 2.65
N TYR A 99 6.96 10.98 2.80
CA TYR A 99 5.96 10.83 3.86
C TYR A 99 5.21 9.48 3.80
N ALA A 100 4.97 8.92 2.60
CA ALA A 100 4.34 7.62 2.44
C ALA A 100 5.29 6.44 2.74
N ILE A 101 6.60 6.64 2.52
CA ILE A 101 7.63 5.64 2.88
C ILE A 101 7.73 5.50 4.38
N GLN A 102 7.82 6.63 5.09
CA GLN A 102 7.95 6.65 6.54
C GLN A 102 6.62 6.38 7.22
N GLY A 103 5.52 7.02 6.77
CA GLY A 103 4.23 6.99 7.43
C GLY A 103 4.24 7.72 8.77
N SER A 104 3.21 7.51 9.58
CA SER A 104 3.05 8.10 10.91
C SER A 104 3.43 7.16 12.06
N GLY A 105 3.95 5.98 11.75
CA GLY A 105 4.33 4.95 12.72
C GLY A 105 5.79 5.03 13.17
N LEU A 106 6.17 4.10 14.07
CA LEU A 106 7.54 3.95 14.55
C LEU A 106 8.44 3.13 13.61
N ALA A 107 7.89 2.64 12.52
CA ALA A 107 8.59 1.85 11.51
C ALA A 107 8.13 2.27 10.13
N ALA A 108 8.96 1.96 9.12
CA ALA A 108 8.62 2.21 7.71
C ALA A 108 7.25 1.65 7.33
N ALA A 109 6.43 2.47 6.67
CA ALA A 109 5.07 2.10 6.29
C ALA A 109 5.01 1.13 5.10
N ILE A 110 6.08 1.07 4.29
CA ILE A 110 6.13 0.21 3.10
C ILE A 110 7.04 -1.01 3.32
N PRO A 111 6.64 -2.21 2.85
CA PRO A 111 7.39 -3.45 3.08
C PRO A 111 8.46 -3.75 2.02
N CYS A 112 8.48 -3.02 0.91
CA CYS A 112 9.26 -3.32 -0.29
C CYS A 112 10.36 -2.27 -0.56
N ALA A 113 11.14 -2.49 -1.62
CA ALA A 113 12.01 -1.44 -2.13
C ALA A 113 11.18 -0.29 -2.69
N ALA A 114 11.53 0.93 -2.35
CA ALA A 114 10.89 2.14 -2.85
C ALA A 114 11.82 2.91 -3.77
N SER A 115 11.23 3.53 -4.78
CA SER A 115 11.88 4.58 -5.57
C SER A 115 11.29 5.92 -5.17
N THR A 116 12.14 6.83 -4.73
CA THR A 116 11.71 8.16 -4.30
C THR A 116 12.63 9.25 -4.87
N LYS A 117 12.25 10.49 -4.69
CA LYS A 117 13.07 11.66 -5.03
C LYS A 117 12.97 12.72 -3.94
N GLY A 118 14.02 13.49 -3.79
CA GLY A 118 14.05 14.60 -2.85
C GLY A 118 15.26 15.48 -3.06
N VAL A 119 15.31 16.59 -2.35
CA VAL A 119 16.48 17.46 -2.27
C VAL A 119 17.38 16.97 -1.15
N VAL A 120 18.67 16.91 -1.38
CA VAL A 120 19.66 16.65 -0.33
C VAL A 120 19.70 17.84 0.62
N ALA A 121 19.17 17.64 1.83
CA ALA A 121 19.11 18.63 2.88
C ALA A 121 20.34 18.59 3.81
N GLY A 122 20.99 17.43 3.90
CA GLY A 122 22.23 17.25 4.67
C GLY A 122 23.07 16.13 4.08
N ASP A 123 24.35 16.40 3.90
CA ASP A 123 25.32 15.44 3.37
C ASP A 123 26.30 15.06 4.50
N PHE A 124 26.29 13.79 4.86
CA PHE A 124 27.13 13.17 5.90
C PHE A 124 27.82 11.91 5.36
N GLU A 125 27.96 11.84 4.03
CA GLU A 125 28.64 10.76 3.35
C GLU A 125 30.16 10.81 3.60
N GLY A 126 30.82 9.66 3.44
CA GLY A 126 32.27 9.55 3.55
C GLY A 126 32.84 9.79 4.96
N THR A 127 32.04 10.06 5.95
CA THR A 127 32.47 10.28 7.33
C THR A 127 32.16 9.06 8.19
N ALA A 128 32.94 8.86 9.26
CA ALA A 128 32.73 7.76 10.19
C ALA A 128 31.42 7.90 11.00
N ALA A 129 30.72 9.02 10.92
CA ALA A 129 29.62 9.32 11.81
C ALA A 129 28.25 8.88 11.31
N ALA A 130 27.92 9.06 10.04
CA ALA A 130 26.57 8.76 9.54
C ALA A 130 26.56 7.92 8.27
N SER A 131 27.53 8.11 7.38
CA SER A 131 27.69 7.34 6.14
C SER A 131 26.49 7.42 5.21
N GLY A 132 25.91 8.60 5.05
CA GLY A 132 24.75 8.81 4.21
C GLY A 132 24.31 10.28 4.17
N SER A 133 23.14 10.50 3.62
CA SER A 133 22.58 11.84 3.44
C SER A 133 21.12 11.90 3.86
N HIS A 134 20.65 13.07 4.27
CA HIS A 134 19.23 13.34 4.43
C HIS A 134 18.66 13.94 3.14
N ILE A 135 17.57 13.37 2.65
CA ILE A 135 16.79 13.95 1.56
C ILE A 135 15.43 14.39 2.07
N GLN A 136 14.88 15.44 1.47
CA GLN A 136 13.59 16.01 1.83
C GLN A 136 12.71 16.13 0.60
N ASP A 137 11.41 15.86 0.76
CA ASP A 137 10.41 16.12 -0.26
C ASP A 137 10.31 17.61 -0.55
N LEU A 138 10.13 17.96 -1.84
CA LEU A 138 10.06 19.37 -2.26
C LEU A 138 8.74 20.05 -1.87
N ALA A 139 7.67 19.28 -1.75
CA ALA A 139 6.33 19.80 -1.49
C ALA A 139 5.79 19.38 -0.12
N GLY A 140 6.10 18.15 0.31
CA GLY A 140 5.50 17.54 1.49
C GLY A 140 4.00 17.27 1.32
N ASP A 141 3.36 16.74 2.36
CA ASP A 141 1.90 16.53 2.41
C ASP A 141 1.20 17.51 3.38
N GLY A 142 1.97 18.26 4.15
CA GLY A 142 1.45 19.20 5.15
C GLY A 142 0.89 18.52 6.41
N ASP A 143 1.06 17.20 6.56
CA ASP A 143 0.65 16.46 7.74
C ASP A 143 1.81 16.39 8.76
N PRO A 144 1.70 17.00 9.94
CA PRO A 144 2.75 16.93 10.96
C PRO A 144 2.94 15.54 11.58
N ALA A 145 2.04 14.59 11.33
CA ALA A 145 2.17 13.21 11.79
C ALA A 145 3.09 12.36 10.93
N THR A 146 3.42 12.80 9.73
CA THR A 146 4.34 12.16 8.80
C THR A 146 5.63 12.96 8.67
N SER A 147 6.69 12.37 8.09
CA SER A 147 7.93 13.07 7.85
C SER A 147 8.17 13.25 6.36
N ASP A 148 8.41 14.49 5.95
CA ASP A 148 8.79 14.85 4.59
C ASP A 148 10.27 14.58 4.28
N GLY A 149 11.03 14.05 5.22
CA GLY A 149 12.44 13.76 5.08
C GLY A 149 12.80 12.34 5.50
N ILE A 150 13.82 11.77 4.85
CA ILE A 150 14.35 10.44 5.19
C ILE A 150 15.86 10.41 5.09
N PHE A 151 16.50 9.56 5.90
CA PHE A 151 17.93 9.28 5.79
C PHE A 151 18.18 8.23 4.70
N VAL A 152 19.18 8.45 3.87
CA VAL A 152 19.66 7.51 2.85
C VAL A 152 21.05 7.03 3.25
N PHE A 153 21.16 5.75 3.54
CA PHE A 153 22.44 5.14 3.91
C PHE A 153 23.19 4.69 2.66
N THR A 154 24.36 5.29 2.41
CA THR A 154 25.22 5.02 1.24
C THR A 154 26.56 4.36 1.61
N GLY A 155 26.79 4.15 2.90
CA GLY A 155 28.05 3.59 3.40
C GLY A 155 29.18 4.61 3.28
N SER A 156 30.36 4.17 2.84
CA SER A 156 31.55 5.02 2.72
C SER A 156 31.64 5.79 1.40
N THR A 157 30.64 5.67 0.53
CA THR A 157 30.65 6.29 -0.80
C THR A 157 30.13 7.71 -0.71
N ASN A 158 30.82 8.66 -1.35
CA ASN A 158 30.37 10.04 -1.50
C ASN A 158 29.75 10.22 -2.87
N LEU A 159 28.43 10.37 -2.93
CA LEU A 159 27.63 10.36 -4.16
C LEU A 159 26.91 11.66 -4.43
N VAL A 160 26.67 12.47 -3.40
CA VAL A 160 25.76 13.62 -3.49
C VAL A 160 26.34 14.88 -2.81
N SER A 161 25.69 16.00 -3.02
CA SER A 161 25.97 17.27 -2.34
C SER A 161 24.66 17.96 -1.95
N VAL A 162 24.70 18.74 -0.88
CA VAL A 162 23.55 19.53 -0.41
C VAL A 162 22.98 20.40 -1.52
N GLY A 163 21.65 20.40 -1.66
CA GLY A 163 20.90 21.15 -2.67
C GLY A 163 20.66 20.39 -3.98
N GLN A 164 21.29 19.24 -4.20
CA GLN A 164 21.00 18.41 -5.36
C GLN A 164 19.63 17.72 -5.24
N VAL A 165 18.90 17.63 -6.36
CA VAL A 165 17.72 16.77 -6.47
C VAL A 165 18.19 15.39 -6.90
N VAL A 166 17.86 14.40 -6.09
CA VAL A 166 18.29 13.01 -6.29
C VAL A 166 17.11 12.09 -6.42
N ARG A 167 17.32 11.00 -7.20
CA ARG A 167 16.46 9.82 -7.19
C ARG A 167 17.16 8.72 -6.41
N VAL A 168 16.44 8.12 -5.49
CA VAL A 168 16.94 7.05 -4.64
C VAL A 168 16.04 5.83 -4.76
N THR A 169 16.65 4.66 -4.89
CA THR A 169 15.93 3.38 -4.82
C THR A 169 16.59 2.53 -3.73
N GLY A 170 15.80 2.02 -2.80
CA GLY A 170 16.28 1.23 -1.68
C GLY A 170 15.15 0.65 -0.84
N PHE A 171 15.53 -0.12 0.18
CA PHE A 171 14.57 -0.67 1.14
C PHE A 171 14.41 0.30 2.32
N ALA A 172 13.16 0.65 2.62
CA ALA A 172 12.85 1.41 3.84
C ALA A 172 12.90 0.47 5.04
N ARG A 173 13.84 0.69 5.94
CA ARG A 173 14.08 -0.13 7.13
C ARG A 173 14.54 0.73 8.29
N GLU A 174 14.34 0.22 9.49
CA GLU A 174 14.82 0.90 10.69
C GLU A 174 16.33 0.75 10.82
N ARG A 175 17.00 1.87 10.99
CA ARG A 175 18.42 1.99 11.26
C ARG A 175 18.63 2.83 12.52
N PHE A 176 19.05 2.19 13.62
CA PHE A 176 19.22 2.85 14.92
C PHE A 176 18.00 3.64 15.37
N ASN A 177 16.80 3.04 15.25
CA ASN A 177 15.49 3.66 15.54
C ASN A 177 15.12 4.85 14.64
N GLN A 178 15.69 4.92 13.45
CA GLN A 178 15.33 5.88 12.43
C GLN A 178 14.98 5.15 11.14
N THR A 179 13.86 5.49 10.53
CA THR A 179 13.53 5.02 9.18
C THR A 179 14.55 5.55 8.18
N ALA A 180 15.17 4.66 7.43
CA ALA A 180 16.18 4.97 6.44
C ALA A 180 15.99 4.13 5.17
N LEU A 181 16.43 4.67 4.03
CA LEU A 181 16.57 3.91 2.79
C LEU A 181 17.94 3.23 2.78
N ASN A 182 17.94 1.90 2.67
CA ASN A 182 19.13 1.06 2.66
C ASN A 182 19.23 0.26 1.36
N GLY A 183 20.44 -0.15 0.99
CA GLY A 183 20.66 -1.12 -0.10
C GLY A 183 20.30 -2.56 0.27
N THR A 184 20.04 -2.85 1.54
CA THR A 184 19.72 -4.20 2.05
C THR A 184 18.34 -4.23 2.70
N ASN A 185 17.64 -5.35 2.53
CA ASN A 185 16.31 -5.58 3.11
C ASN A 185 16.42 -6.09 4.57
N SER A 186 17.08 -5.33 5.43
CA SER A 186 17.25 -5.67 6.84
C SER A 186 17.32 -4.44 7.73
N ASN A 187 16.76 -4.53 8.93
CA ASN A 187 16.93 -3.50 9.96
C ASN A 187 18.35 -3.56 10.52
N SER A 188 18.86 -2.40 10.90
CA SER A 188 20.12 -2.31 11.66
C SER A 188 19.79 -1.93 13.10
N SER A 189 20.28 -2.74 14.05
CA SER A 189 20.23 -2.43 15.47
C SER A 189 21.48 -1.69 15.93
N ALA A 190 21.37 -0.94 17.02
CA ALA A 190 22.52 -0.35 17.70
C ALA A 190 23.39 -1.42 18.36
#